data_99d2a06c3f0721eb38506611cd0e66e3
#
_entry.id   99d2a06c3f0721eb38506611cd0e66e3
#
_cell.length_a   1.000
_cell.length_b   1.000
_cell.length_c   1.000
_cell.angle_alpha   90.00
_cell.angle_beta   90.00
_cell.angle_gamma   90.00
#
_symmetry.space_group_name_H-M   'P 1'
#
loop_
_entity.id
_entity.type
_entity.pdbx_description
1 polymer ?
#
loop_
_entity_poly.entity_id
_entity_poly.type
_entity_poly.pdbx_seq_one_letter_code
_entity_poly.pdbx_strand_id
1 'polypeptide(L)'
;MKKFKVLVDMDDTMENLLVCWLNRLNKKHRTNVAHHNVHSWDMCEFFPSLSKKEVFAPLHDETLWDEIEPIKGSVQYLKRLVEDGHEIYVVTASHYNTIKPKIEKVLFKYFPFISWDNVIITSNKQMIKGDILIDDAPHNLVDGEYFKILMDAPHNQGFSAENNGMVRVYNWEEIYKLITQLSLRK
;
A
#
# COMPACT_ATOMS: atom_id res chain seq x y z
N MET A 1 22.41 -15.82 -1.31
CA MET A 1 21.14 -15.24 -1.82
C MET A 1 21.39 -13.79 -2.23
N LYS A 2 20.85 -13.36 -3.37
CA LYS A 2 20.90 -11.96 -3.80
C LYS A 2 20.05 -11.12 -2.82
N LYS A 3 20.59 -9.97 -2.39
CA LYS A 3 19.86 -9.02 -1.55
C LYS A 3 19.24 -7.96 -2.44
N PHE A 4 18.02 -7.54 -2.11
CA PHE A 4 17.26 -6.58 -2.89
C PHE A 4 16.96 -5.33 -2.08
N LYS A 5 16.85 -4.20 -2.78
CA LYS A 5 16.16 -3.00 -2.31
C LYS A 5 14.69 -3.15 -2.67
N VAL A 6 13.87 -3.43 -1.66
CA VAL A 6 12.43 -3.65 -1.82
C VAL A 6 11.69 -2.39 -1.43
N LEU A 7 11.03 -1.80 -2.40
CA LEU A 7 10.14 -0.65 -2.23
C LEU A 7 8.75 -1.18 -1.93
N VAL A 8 8.08 -0.62 -0.94
CA VAL A 8 6.76 -1.07 -0.52
C VAL A 8 5.83 0.12 -0.35
N ASP A 9 4.68 0.10 -1.02
CA ASP A 9 3.61 1.06 -0.72
C ASP A 9 3.02 0.80 0.66
N MET A 10 2.42 1.82 1.25
CA MET A 10 1.86 1.71 2.59
C MET A 10 0.35 1.44 2.57
N ASP A 11 -0.43 2.31 1.93
CA ASP A 11 -1.89 2.26 1.92
C ASP A 11 -2.39 1.02 1.15
N ASP A 12 -3.27 0.25 1.75
CA ASP A 12 -3.87 -0.97 1.17
C ASP A 12 -2.87 -2.03 0.66
N THR A 13 -1.59 -1.84 0.95
CA THR A 13 -0.50 -2.80 0.73
C THR A 13 0.06 -3.30 2.07
N MET A 14 0.44 -2.42 2.98
CA MET A 14 0.91 -2.79 4.32
C MET A 14 -0.20 -2.74 5.37
N GLU A 15 -1.16 -1.86 5.21
CA GLU A 15 -2.24 -1.56 6.16
C GLU A 15 -3.57 -1.30 5.43
N ASN A 16 -4.69 -1.29 6.16
CA ASN A 16 -6.06 -1.33 5.63
C ASN A 16 -6.75 0.06 5.56
N LEU A 17 -6.12 1.05 4.92
CA LEU A 17 -6.66 2.41 4.82
C LEU A 17 -8.08 2.45 4.24
N LEU A 18 -8.30 1.80 3.11
CA LEU A 18 -9.59 1.84 2.40
C LEU A 18 -10.75 1.35 3.28
N VAL A 19 -10.53 0.32 4.07
CA VAL A 19 -11.56 -0.22 4.98
C VAL A 19 -11.94 0.82 6.04
N CYS A 20 -10.95 1.43 6.68
CA CYS A 20 -11.20 2.44 7.72
C CYS A 20 -11.83 3.71 7.13
N TRP A 21 -11.39 4.14 5.95
CA TRP A 21 -11.94 5.28 5.24
C TRP A 21 -13.41 5.05 4.88
N LEU A 22 -13.76 3.92 4.29
CA LEU A 22 -15.14 3.54 3.97
C LEU A 22 -16.03 3.50 5.23
N ASN A 23 -15.54 2.89 6.31
CA ASN A 23 -16.28 2.81 7.57
C ASN A 23 -16.65 4.20 8.09
N ARG A 24 -15.73 5.15 8.03
CA ARG A 24 -15.98 6.53 8.44
C ARG A 24 -16.98 7.25 7.53
N LEU A 25 -16.83 7.12 6.21
CA LEU A 25 -17.78 7.69 5.25
C LEU A 25 -19.18 7.12 5.44
N ASN A 26 -19.29 5.80 5.49
CA ASN A 26 -20.56 5.11 5.69
C ASN A 26 -21.27 5.54 6.97
N LYS A 27 -20.53 5.58 8.08
CA LYS A 27 -21.08 6.01 9.38
C LYS A 27 -21.54 7.45 9.36
N LYS A 28 -20.73 8.36 8.81
CA LYS A 28 -21.01 9.80 8.78
C LYS A 28 -22.18 10.16 7.86
N HIS A 29 -22.23 9.55 6.69
CA HIS A 29 -23.19 9.91 5.64
C HIS A 29 -24.35 8.92 5.50
N ARG A 30 -24.43 7.89 6.39
CA ARG A 30 -25.47 6.86 6.38
C ARG A 30 -25.54 6.11 5.05
N THR A 31 -24.39 5.85 4.46
CA THR A 31 -24.22 5.05 3.25
C THR A 31 -23.81 3.62 3.61
N ASN A 32 -23.73 2.72 2.62
CA ASN A 32 -23.31 1.33 2.83
C ASN A 32 -22.47 0.84 1.64
N VAL A 33 -21.36 1.52 1.37
CA VAL A 33 -20.42 1.11 0.33
C VAL A 33 -19.52 0.02 0.93
N ALA A 34 -19.61 -1.19 0.40
CA ALA A 34 -18.77 -2.29 0.85
C ALA A 34 -17.40 -2.26 0.16
N HIS A 35 -16.35 -2.67 0.88
CA HIS A 35 -14.97 -2.71 0.38
C HIS A 35 -14.84 -3.41 -0.98
N HIS A 36 -15.45 -4.57 -1.15
CA HIS A 36 -15.39 -5.34 -2.39
C HIS A 36 -16.11 -4.69 -3.59
N ASN A 37 -16.90 -3.64 -3.36
CA ASN A 37 -17.58 -2.88 -4.42
C ASN A 37 -16.73 -1.72 -4.95
N VAL A 38 -15.59 -1.41 -4.34
CA VAL A 38 -14.69 -0.34 -4.76
C VAL A 38 -13.83 -0.83 -5.92
N HIS A 39 -14.37 -0.77 -7.12
CA HIS A 39 -13.75 -1.26 -8.36
C HIS A 39 -13.01 -0.19 -9.17
N SER A 40 -12.90 1.02 -8.64
CA SER A 40 -12.22 2.16 -9.24
C SER A 40 -11.34 2.86 -8.21
N TRP A 41 -10.27 3.50 -8.68
CA TRP A 41 -9.39 4.33 -7.86
C TRP A 41 -10.05 5.65 -7.43
N ASP A 42 -11.04 6.15 -8.20
CA ASP A 42 -11.75 7.38 -7.84
C ASP A 42 -12.86 7.11 -6.81
N MET A 43 -12.56 7.32 -5.56
CA MET A 43 -13.51 7.16 -4.46
C MET A 43 -14.77 8.01 -4.60
N CYS A 44 -14.74 9.10 -5.39
CA CYS A 44 -15.92 9.93 -5.59
C CYS A 44 -17.03 9.21 -6.38
N GLU A 45 -16.70 8.22 -7.21
CA GLU A 45 -17.67 7.41 -7.95
C GLU A 45 -18.65 6.68 -7.02
N PHE A 46 -18.20 6.28 -5.83
CA PHE A 46 -18.99 5.51 -4.87
C PHE A 46 -19.82 6.39 -3.93
N PHE A 47 -19.59 7.71 -3.97
CA PHE A 47 -20.27 8.69 -3.12
C PHE A 47 -20.78 9.88 -3.96
N PRO A 48 -21.65 9.66 -4.97
CA PRO A 48 -22.02 10.71 -5.94
C PRO A 48 -22.78 11.90 -5.34
N SER A 49 -23.33 11.73 -4.13
CA SER A 49 -24.01 12.83 -3.41
C SER A 49 -23.05 13.68 -2.57
N LEU A 50 -21.78 13.29 -2.46
CA LEU A 50 -20.78 14.00 -1.67
C LEU A 50 -19.82 14.79 -2.55
N SER A 51 -19.40 15.95 -2.07
CA SER A 51 -18.30 16.68 -2.69
C SER A 51 -16.96 15.92 -2.49
N LYS A 52 -15.99 16.15 -3.37
CA LYS A 52 -14.63 15.61 -3.22
C LYS A 52 -14.03 15.92 -1.84
N LYS A 53 -14.27 17.13 -1.32
CA LYS A 53 -13.82 17.53 0.02
C LYS A 53 -14.43 16.65 1.12
N GLU A 54 -15.70 16.28 1.02
CA GLU A 54 -16.36 15.41 2.00
C GLU A 54 -15.85 13.98 1.91
N VAL A 55 -15.65 13.45 0.71
CA VAL A 55 -15.09 12.11 0.49
C VAL A 55 -13.69 11.98 1.10
N PHE A 56 -12.83 12.99 0.92
CA PHE A 56 -11.46 12.96 1.42
C PHE A 56 -11.29 13.50 2.85
N ALA A 57 -12.35 14.08 3.45
CA ALA A 57 -12.28 14.63 4.81
C ALA A 57 -11.79 13.65 5.88
N PRO A 58 -12.16 12.35 5.87
CA PRO A 58 -11.67 11.39 6.87
C PRO A 58 -10.15 11.24 6.88
N LEU A 59 -9.48 11.38 5.73
CA LEU A 59 -8.01 11.25 5.65
C LEU A 59 -7.28 12.38 6.40
N HIS A 60 -7.96 13.54 6.60
CA HIS A 60 -7.43 14.68 7.34
C HIS A 60 -7.77 14.65 8.84
N ASP A 61 -8.51 13.66 9.28
CA ASP A 61 -8.82 13.43 10.70
C ASP A 61 -7.75 12.51 11.30
N GLU A 62 -6.94 13.05 12.19
CA GLU A 62 -5.86 12.31 12.83
C GLU A 62 -6.32 11.05 13.57
N THR A 63 -7.59 11.01 13.99
CA THR A 63 -8.16 9.84 14.68
C THR A 63 -8.43 8.66 13.74
N LEU A 64 -8.48 8.88 12.41
CA LEU A 64 -8.56 7.78 11.45
C LEU A 64 -7.37 6.83 11.60
N TRP A 65 -6.19 7.41 11.79
CA TRP A 65 -4.93 6.66 11.87
C TRP A 65 -4.81 5.80 13.12
N ASP A 66 -5.67 6.01 14.13
CA ASP A 66 -5.78 5.12 15.31
C ASP A 66 -6.57 3.84 15.02
N GLU A 67 -7.42 3.85 13.99
CA GLU A 67 -8.28 2.72 13.58
C GLU A 67 -7.61 1.79 12.56
N ILE A 68 -6.52 2.26 11.94
CA ILE A 68 -5.82 1.51 10.91
C ILE A 68 -5.02 0.36 11.53
N GLU A 69 -5.16 -0.81 10.92
CA GLU A 69 -4.45 -2.01 11.32
C GLU A 69 -3.64 -2.59 10.15
N PRO A 70 -2.56 -3.33 10.42
CA PRO A 70 -1.80 -4.01 9.38
C PRO A 70 -2.64 -5.02 8.61
N ILE A 71 -2.40 -5.13 7.31
CA ILE A 71 -2.90 -6.26 6.51
C ILE A 71 -2.28 -7.55 7.04
N LYS A 72 -3.10 -8.60 7.09
CA LYS A 72 -2.68 -9.90 7.61
C LYS A 72 -1.36 -10.38 6.98
N GLY A 73 -0.36 -10.59 7.83
CA GLY A 73 0.96 -11.08 7.43
C GLY A 73 1.96 -9.98 7.07
N SER A 74 1.53 -8.72 6.84
CA SER A 74 2.45 -7.64 6.44
C SER A 74 3.60 -7.45 7.43
N VAL A 75 3.29 -7.32 8.71
CA VAL A 75 4.32 -7.17 9.77
C VAL A 75 5.27 -8.37 9.80
N GLN A 76 4.71 -9.59 9.79
CA GLN A 76 5.49 -10.82 9.89
C GLN A 76 6.45 -10.98 8.72
N TYR A 77 5.94 -10.86 7.49
CA TYR A 77 6.74 -11.15 6.31
C TYR A 77 7.71 -10.02 5.94
N LEU A 78 7.35 -8.75 6.20
CA LEU A 78 8.30 -7.64 6.08
C LEU A 78 9.47 -7.80 7.06
N LYS A 79 9.18 -8.16 8.32
CA LYS A 79 10.23 -8.43 9.30
C LYS A 79 11.15 -9.56 8.82
N ARG A 80 10.61 -10.64 8.29
CA ARG A 80 11.41 -11.76 7.75
C ARG A 80 12.27 -11.31 6.56
N LEU A 81 11.76 -10.48 5.65
CA LEU A 81 12.56 -9.94 4.55
C LEU A 81 13.75 -9.12 5.05
N VAL A 82 13.56 -8.33 6.12
CA VAL A 82 14.67 -7.60 6.78
C VAL A 82 15.68 -8.59 7.41
N GLU A 83 15.20 -9.61 8.12
CA GLU A 83 16.03 -10.67 8.72
C GLU A 83 16.81 -11.47 7.66
N ASP A 84 16.22 -11.68 6.48
CA ASP A 84 16.88 -12.29 5.33
C ASP A 84 17.91 -11.35 4.67
N GLY A 85 18.01 -10.08 5.14
CA GLY A 85 18.99 -9.08 4.73
C GLY A 85 18.61 -8.28 3.49
N HIS A 86 17.33 -8.18 3.14
CA HIS A 86 16.81 -7.23 2.17
C HIS A 86 16.72 -5.84 2.79
N GLU A 87 16.93 -4.81 1.98
CA GLU A 87 16.72 -3.42 2.39
C GLU A 87 15.26 -3.02 2.07
N ILE A 88 14.47 -2.72 3.09
CA ILE A 88 13.06 -2.34 2.93
C ILE A 88 12.94 -0.82 2.97
N TYR A 89 12.31 -0.24 1.96
CA TYR A 89 11.94 1.17 1.89
C TYR A 89 10.44 1.31 1.72
N VAL A 90 9.81 2.08 2.59
CA VAL A 90 8.39 2.45 2.45
C VAL A 90 8.28 3.64 1.51
N VAL A 91 7.53 3.48 0.41
CA VAL A 91 7.34 4.54 -0.59
C VAL A 91 5.86 4.87 -0.66
N THR A 92 5.45 5.95 -0.03
CA THR A 92 4.03 6.31 0.12
C THR A 92 3.71 7.68 -0.44
N ALA A 93 2.54 7.81 -1.08
CA ALA A 93 1.95 9.09 -1.44
C ALA A 93 1.08 9.60 -0.28
N SER A 94 1.39 10.75 0.25
CA SER A 94 0.63 11.35 1.34
C SER A 94 0.61 12.86 1.25
N HIS A 95 -0.52 13.46 1.64
CA HIS A 95 -0.56 14.90 1.82
C HIS A 95 0.27 15.30 3.03
N TYR A 96 0.98 16.43 2.96
CA TYR A 96 1.91 16.87 4.02
C TYR A 96 1.26 16.97 5.42
N ASN A 97 -0.04 17.26 5.49
CA ASN A 97 -0.77 17.35 6.77
C ASN A 97 -1.09 15.98 7.40
N THR A 98 -1.05 14.91 6.61
CA THR A 98 -1.48 13.57 7.06
C THR A 98 -0.30 12.63 7.29
N ILE A 99 0.89 13.01 6.82
CA ILE A 99 2.07 12.14 6.89
C ILE A 99 2.49 11.84 8.33
N LYS A 100 2.48 12.83 9.22
CA LYS A 100 2.92 12.64 10.60
C LYS A 100 2.08 11.59 11.34
N PRO A 101 0.74 11.72 11.46
CA PRO A 101 -0.06 10.71 12.14
C PRO A 101 0.01 9.34 11.45
N LYS A 102 0.09 9.27 10.13
CA LYS A 102 0.26 8.03 9.38
C LYS A 102 1.54 7.30 9.79
N ILE A 103 2.66 8.01 9.87
CA ILE A 103 3.95 7.42 10.25
C ILE A 103 3.97 7.05 11.74
N GLU A 104 3.58 7.95 12.63
CA GLU A 104 3.67 7.71 14.08
C GLU A 104 2.69 6.62 14.54
N LYS A 105 1.42 6.70 14.09
CA LYS A 105 0.35 5.84 14.59
C LYS A 105 0.26 4.49 13.86
N VAL A 106 0.83 4.38 12.66
CA VAL A 106 0.76 3.13 11.87
C VAL A 106 2.15 2.55 11.64
N LEU A 107 3.04 3.26 10.92
CA LEU A 107 4.33 2.70 10.56
C LEU A 107 5.17 2.37 11.80
N PHE A 108 5.44 3.33 12.68
CA PHE A 108 6.28 3.10 13.85
C PHE A 108 5.62 2.20 14.89
N LYS A 109 4.30 2.21 14.97
CA LYS A 109 3.55 1.35 15.90
C LYS A 109 3.64 -0.14 15.50
N TYR A 110 3.43 -0.45 14.24
CA TYR A 110 3.31 -1.84 13.77
C TYR A 110 4.57 -2.37 13.10
N PHE A 111 5.41 -1.51 12.53
CA PHE A 111 6.63 -1.85 11.81
C PHE A 111 7.88 -1.18 12.41
N PRO A 112 8.13 -1.30 13.74
CA PRO A 112 9.21 -0.58 14.43
C PRO A 112 10.62 -0.97 13.95
N PHE A 113 10.74 -2.00 13.12
CA PHE A 113 11.98 -2.43 12.49
C PHE A 113 12.29 -1.64 11.20
N ILE A 114 11.40 -0.75 10.76
CA ILE A 114 11.62 0.16 9.61
C ILE A 114 11.99 1.54 10.17
N SER A 115 13.20 2.04 9.85
CA SER A 115 13.65 3.36 10.24
C SER A 115 12.98 4.45 9.42
N TRP A 116 12.86 5.65 9.99
CA TRP A 116 12.47 6.86 9.25
C TRP A 116 13.36 7.11 8.01
N ASP A 117 14.65 6.79 8.10
CA ASP A 117 15.60 6.94 6.98
C ASP A 117 15.22 6.08 5.76
N ASN A 118 14.35 5.10 5.95
CA ASN A 118 13.85 4.22 4.91
C ASN A 118 12.44 4.63 4.43
N VAL A 119 11.98 5.85 4.72
CA VAL A 119 10.67 6.36 4.29
C VAL A 119 10.84 7.38 3.18
N ILE A 120 10.18 7.15 2.05
CA ILE A 120 10.16 8.04 0.89
C ILE A 120 8.73 8.50 0.65
N ILE A 121 8.52 9.81 0.62
CA ILE A 121 7.20 10.40 0.39
C ILE A 121 7.17 10.96 -1.02
N THR A 122 6.43 10.30 -1.91
CA THR A 122 6.27 10.73 -3.30
C THR A 122 5.04 10.10 -3.94
N SER A 123 4.40 10.82 -4.85
CA SER A 123 3.41 10.28 -5.79
C SER A 123 4.04 9.76 -7.09
N ASN A 124 5.32 10.06 -7.32
CA ASN A 124 6.05 9.67 -8.53
C ASN A 124 6.98 8.49 -8.24
N LYS A 125 6.38 7.33 -7.89
CA LYS A 125 7.14 6.13 -7.47
C LYS A 125 8.07 5.60 -8.55
N GLN A 126 7.72 5.79 -9.83
CA GLN A 126 8.55 5.41 -11.00
C GLN A 126 9.91 6.11 -11.03
N MET A 127 10.09 7.22 -10.30
CA MET A 127 11.38 7.91 -10.20
C MET A 127 12.33 7.29 -9.16
N ILE A 128 11.83 6.38 -8.34
CA ILE A 128 12.62 5.79 -7.25
C ILE A 128 13.36 4.56 -7.75
N LYS A 129 14.66 4.49 -7.46
CA LYS A 129 15.48 3.33 -7.80
C LYS A 129 15.38 2.26 -6.71
N GLY A 130 14.99 1.07 -7.13
CA GLY A 130 14.93 -0.13 -6.30
C GLY A 130 14.96 -1.38 -7.18
N ASP A 131 15.07 -2.54 -6.57
CA ASP A 131 15.04 -3.81 -7.31
C ASP A 131 13.61 -4.32 -7.50
N ILE A 132 12.73 -4.07 -6.53
CA ILE A 132 11.34 -4.54 -6.48
C ILE A 132 10.46 -3.41 -5.96
N LEU A 133 9.26 -3.21 -6.54
CA LEU A 133 8.19 -2.42 -5.94
C LEU A 133 6.94 -3.29 -5.75
N ILE A 134 6.37 -3.23 -4.53
CA ILE A 134 5.11 -3.84 -4.15
C ILE A 134 4.10 -2.72 -3.95
N ASP A 135 2.99 -2.76 -4.68
CA ASP A 135 1.97 -1.69 -4.68
C ASP A 135 0.61 -2.27 -5.09
N ASP A 136 -0.48 -1.75 -4.60
CA ASP A 136 -1.85 -2.13 -5.00
C ASP A 136 -2.38 -1.29 -6.18
N ALA A 137 -1.72 -0.18 -6.49
CA ALA A 137 -2.09 0.75 -7.55
C ALA A 137 -1.28 0.50 -8.83
N PRO A 138 -1.88 -0.05 -9.90
CA PRO A 138 -1.18 -0.36 -11.14
C PRO A 138 -0.44 0.83 -11.75
N HIS A 139 -0.99 2.05 -11.64
CA HIS A 139 -0.37 3.25 -12.21
C HIS A 139 0.96 3.63 -11.55
N ASN A 140 1.22 3.18 -10.31
CA ASN A 140 2.51 3.37 -9.64
C ASN A 140 3.58 2.41 -10.16
N LEU A 141 3.16 1.29 -10.78
CA LEU A 141 4.04 0.23 -11.23
C LEU A 141 4.41 0.33 -12.73
N VAL A 142 3.56 0.95 -13.57
CA VAL A 142 3.64 0.85 -15.04
C VAL A 142 5.02 1.25 -15.59
N ASP A 143 5.51 2.44 -15.27
CA ASP A 143 6.72 3.01 -15.90
C ASP A 143 8.01 2.88 -15.05
N GLY A 144 7.96 2.09 -13.96
CA GLY A 144 9.13 1.90 -13.10
C GLY A 144 10.12 0.86 -13.63
N GLU A 145 11.40 1.05 -13.30
CA GLU A 145 12.52 0.15 -13.69
C GLU A 145 12.81 -0.96 -12.67
N TYR A 146 11.84 -1.38 -11.89
CA TYR A 146 11.93 -2.42 -10.86
C TYR A 146 11.10 -3.63 -11.23
N PHE A 147 11.34 -4.76 -10.55
CA PHE A 147 10.43 -5.90 -10.62
C PHE A 147 9.10 -5.52 -9.95
N LYS A 148 7.99 -5.71 -10.66
CA LYS A 148 6.67 -5.17 -10.32
C LYS A 148 5.80 -6.23 -9.69
N ILE A 149 5.43 -6.02 -8.43
CA ILE A 149 4.50 -6.89 -7.69
C ILE A 149 3.22 -6.10 -7.42
N LEU A 150 2.13 -6.52 -8.05
CA LEU A 150 0.81 -5.93 -7.85
C LEU A 150 0.07 -6.69 -6.74
N MET A 151 -0.17 -6.03 -5.62
CA MET A 151 -1.03 -6.56 -4.56
C MET A 151 -2.48 -6.53 -5.01
N ASP A 152 -3.17 -7.65 -4.89
CA ASP A 152 -4.57 -7.76 -5.28
C ASP A 152 -5.47 -6.89 -4.38
N ALA A 153 -6.28 -6.06 -5.01
CA ALA A 153 -7.22 -5.16 -4.35
C ALA A 153 -8.48 -5.00 -5.20
N PRO A 154 -9.65 -4.67 -4.62
CA PRO A 154 -10.90 -4.55 -5.37
C PRO A 154 -10.81 -3.58 -6.54
N HIS A 155 -10.14 -2.44 -6.36
CA HIS A 155 -10.01 -1.39 -7.38
C HIS A 155 -9.08 -1.75 -8.55
N ASN A 156 -8.30 -2.83 -8.45
CA ASN A 156 -7.40 -3.25 -9.53
C ASN A 156 -7.79 -4.58 -10.20
N GLN A 157 -8.96 -5.16 -9.88
CA GLN A 157 -9.40 -6.45 -10.42
C GLN A 157 -9.54 -6.45 -11.96
N GLY A 158 -9.94 -5.34 -12.55
CA GLY A 158 -10.07 -5.20 -14.00
C GLY A 158 -8.73 -5.00 -14.74
N PHE A 159 -7.61 -4.87 -14.01
CA PHE A 159 -6.29 -4.62 -14.60
C PHE A 159 -5.54 -5.93 -14.87
N SER A 160 -5.05 -6.12 -16.10
CA SER A 160 -4.24 -7.28 -16.47
C SER A 160 -2.78 -7.07 -16.07
N ALA A 161 -2.39 -7.62 -14.93
CA ALA A 161 -1.02 -7.51 -14.41
C ALA A 161 0.01 -8.13 -15.37
N GLU A 162 -0.26 -9.33 -15.87
CA GLU A 162 0.66 -10.08 -16.76
C GLU A 162 0.94 -9.33 -18.07
N ASN A 163 -0.10 -8.75 -18.71
CA ASN A 163 0.05 -7.98 -19.95
C ASN A 163 0.89 -6.71 -19.75
N ASN A 164 1.07 -6.27 -18.51
CA ASN A 164 1.87 -5.10 -18.15
C ASN A 164 3.19 -5.46 -17.44
N GLY A 165 3.61 -6.71 -17.52
CA GLY A 165 4.88 -7.17 -16.96
C GLY A 165 4.93 -7.15 -15.42
N MET A 166 3.78 -7.34 -14.78
CA MET A 166 3.64 -7.38 -13.32
C MET A 166 3.26 -8.78 -12.86
N VAL A 167 3.64 -9.12 -11.62
CA VAL A 167 3.19 -10.34 -10.96
C VAL A 167 2.12 -9.96 -9.96
N ARG A 168 0.89 -10.47 -10.14
CA ARG A 168 -0.19 -10.31 -9.16
C ARG A 168 0.01 -11.28 -8.00
N VAL A 169 -0.18 -10.79 -6.80
CA VAL A 169 -0.13 -11.56 -5.55
C VAL A 169 -1.35 -11.24 -4.69
N TYR A 170 -1.78 -12.20 -3.88
CA TYR A 170 -3.03 -12.09 -3.12
C TYR A 170 -2.81 -11.92 -1.61
N ASN A 171 -1.58 -12.08 -1.15
CA ASN A 171 -1.24 -11.97 0.26
C ASN A 171 0.27 -11.84 0.48
N TRP A 172 0.66 -11.49 1.70
CA TRP A 172 2.04 -11.29 2.09
C TRP A 172 2.89 -12.58 2.09
N GLU A 173 2.28 -13.74 2.25
CA GLU A 173 2.99 -15.02 2.14
C GLU A 173 3.46 -15.27 0.71
N GLU A 174 2.64 -14.96 -0.28
CA GLU A 174 3.01 -15.06 -1.70
C GLU A 174 4.12 -14.07 -2.07
N ILE A 175 4.05 -12.83 -1.56
CA ILE A 175 5.11 -11.83 -1.72
C ILE A 175 6.44 -12.38 -1.21
N TYR A 176 6.45 -12.89 0.03
CA TYR A 176 7.65 -13.43 0.64
C TYR A 176 8.23 -14.62 -0.16
N LYS A 177 7.39 -15.56 -0.57
CA LYS A 177 7.80 -16.72 -1.39
C LYS A 177 8.39 -16.26 -2.72
N LEU A 178 7.77 -15.30 -3.38
CA LEU A 178 8.22 -14.76 -4.67
C LEU A 178 9.59 -14.09 -4.53
N ILE A 179 9.78 -13.21 -3.55
CA ILE A 179 11.06 -12.52 -3.30
C ILE A 179 12.17 -13.54 -2.94
N THR A 180 11.85 -14.54 -2.12
CA THR A 180 12.77 -15.63 -1.79
C THR A 180 13.20 -16.38 -3.05
N GLN A 181 12.27 -16.75 -3.93
CA GLN A 181 12.58 -17.41 -5.20
C GLN A 181 13.48 -16.55 -6.11
N LEU A 182 13.18 -15.25 -6.23
CA LEU A 182 14.00 -14.30 -6.99
C LEU A 182 15.42 -14.20 -6.43
N SER A 183 15.58 -14.25 -5.12
CA SER A 183 16.89 -14.17 -4.44
C SER A 183 17.77 -15.40 -4.65
N LEU A 184 17.17 -16.54 -4.99
CA LEU A 184 17.88 -17.79 -5.25
C LEU A 184 18.28 -17.97 -6.73
N ARG A 185 17.69 -17.18 -7.64
CA ARG A 185 18.09 -17.23 -9.06
C ARG A 185 19.49 -16.64 -9.24
N LYS A 186 20.36 -17.43 -9.89
CA LYS A 186 21.74 -17.01 -10.24
C LYS A 186 21.73 -16.04 -11.40
#